data_8b03810005a03444abedd143ecf4cf07
#
_entry.id   8b03810005a03444abedd143ecf4cf07
#
_cell.length_a   1.000
_cell.length_b   1.000
_cell.length_c   1.000
_cell.angle_alpha   90.00
_cell.angle_beta   90.00
_cell.angle_gamma   90.00
#
_symmetry.space_group_name_H-M   'P 1'
#
loop_
_entity.id
_entity.type
_entity.pdbx_description
1 polymer ?
#
loop_
_entity_poly.entity_id
_entity_poly.type
_entity_poly.pdbx_seq_one_letter_code
_entity_poly.pdbx_strand_id
1 'polypeptide(L)'
;MAPKAIVAPSILSADFADLGAECSRTIERGADWLHVDIMDGHFVPNLTFGPPVVAKIRSHVDRPTESYGKGTFDCHMMIAEPKKWVKEFKAAGCDLYCFHYEAAINSTAAESPEAHSDLKTSPRELIRYIHEQGMLAGIAIKPATKAEVLYEVLDSSDPAERPDMVLVMTVEPGFGGQKFMASELPKVQALRQRYPDLNIEVDGGLGPSTIDQAADAGANVIVAGSAVFGAKDPAAVISLLREAVAKRGEKL
;
A
#
# COMPACT_ATOMS: atom_id res chain seq x y z
N MET A 1 -6.61 12.42 -17.14
CA MET A 1 -7.27 11.12 -17.40
C MET A 1 -7.39 10.41 -16.06
N ALA A 2 -8.47 9.66 -15.82
CA ALA A 2 -8.57 8.90 -14.57
C ALA A 2 -7.37 7.94 -14.44
N PRO A 3 -6.82 7.77 -13.21
CA PRO A 3 -5.72 6.84 -13.00
C PRO A 3 -6.08 5.41 -13.38
N LYS A 4 -5.08 4.65 -13.87
CA LYS A 4 -5.24 3.24 -14.25
C LYS A 4 -5.75 2.40 -13.09
N ALA A 5 -6.66 1.47 -13.37
CA ALA A 5 -7.08 0.46 -12.41
C ALA A 5 -5.92 -0.51 -12.11
N ILE A 6 -5.59 -0.70 -10.85
CA ILE A 6 -4.50 -1.55 -10.35
C ILE A 6 -5.09 -2.52 -9.31
N VAL A 7 -4.83 -3.80 -9.46
CA VAL A 7 -5.21 -4.83 -8.48
C VAL A 7 -3.94 -5.35 -7.82
N ALA A 8 -3.86 -5.19 -6.50
CA ALA A 8 -2.73 -5.53 -5.65
C ALA A 8 -3.13 -6.57 -4.59
N PRO A 9 -3.14 -7.88 -4.89
CA PRO A 9 -3.49 -8.89 -3.90
C PRO A 9 -2.52 -8.87 -2.70
N SER A 10 -3.09 -8.83 -1.46
CA SER A 10 -2.29 -8.92 -0.24
C SER A 10 -1.83 -10.34 0.01
N ILE A 11 -0.52 -10.54 0.01
CA ILE A 11 0.13 -11.82 0.27
C ILE A 11 0.01 -12.29 1.73
N LEU A 12 -0.51 -11.45 2.62
CA LEU A 12 -0.87 -11.84 3.98
C LEU A 12 -1.87 -13.01 4.01
N SER A 13 -2.66 -13.17 2.94
CA SER A 13 -3.64 -14.24 2.78
C SER A 13 -3.12 -15.44 1.98
N ALA A 14 -1.86 -15.43 1.53
CA ALA A 14 -1.24 -16.53 0.81
C ALA A 14 -0.78 -17.66 1.74
N ASP A 15 -0.47 -18.82 1.19
CA ASP A 15 0.24 -19.88 1.93
C ASP A 15 1.71 -19.49 2.10
N PHE A 16 2.11 -19.17 3.33
CA PHE A 16 3.49 -18.77 3.64
C PHE A 16 4.51 -19.92 3.46
N ALA A 17 4.06 -21.17 3.45
CA ALA A 17 4.94 -22.31 3.18
C ALA A 17 5.33 -22.40 1.69
N ASP A 18 4.55 -21.80 0.77
CA ASP A 18 4.79 -21.79 -0.68
C ASP A 18 4.77 -20.36 -1.27
N LEU A 19 5.16 -19.37 -0.47
CA LEU A 19 4.92 -17.95 -0.73
C LEU A 19 5.49 -17.46 -2.08
N GLY A 20 6.69 -17.91 -2.47
CA GLY A 20 7.30 -17.52 -3.75
C GLY A 20 6.48 -17.96 -4.95
N ALA A 21 6.02 -19.22 -4.96
CA ALA A 21 5.20 -19.74 -6.05
C ALA A 21 3.78 -19.14 -6.04
N GLU A 22 3.21 -18.88 -4.86
CA GLU A 22 1.92 -18.15 -4.74
C GLU A 22 2.00 -16.76 -5.34
N CYS A 23 3.08 -16.02 -5.07
CA CYS A 23 3.32 -14.69 -5.64
C CYS A 23 3.45 -14.73 -7.17
N SER A 24 4.25 -15.65 -7.71
CA SER A 24 4.40 -15.83 -9.15
C SER A 24 3.06 -16.14 -9.82
N ARG A 25 2.35 -17.15 -9.31
CA ARG A 25 1.01 -17.52 -9.82
C ARG A 25 0.01 -16.37 -9.76
N THR A 26 0.07 -15.53 -8.73
CA THR A 26 -0.85 -14.38 -8.58
C THR A 26 -0.60 -13.33 -9.66
N ILE A 27 0.64 -13.04 -9.97
CA ILE A 27 1.02 -12.15 -11.07
C ILE A 27 0.63 -12.75 -12.43
N GLU A 28 0.85 -14.06 -12.66
CA GLU A 28 0.43 -14.76 -13.87
C GLU A 28 -1.07 -14.73 -14.08
N ARG A 29 -1.87 -14.83 -13.00
CA ARG A 29 -3.32 -14.74 -12.98
C ARG A 29 -3.87 -13.35 -13.23
N GLY A 30 -2.99 -12.38 -13.44
CA GLY A 30 -3.36 -11.04 -13.89
C GLY A 30 -3.28 -9.95 -12.84
N ALA A 31 -2.78 -10.19 -11.63
CA ALA A 31 -2.49 -9.12 -10.68
C ALA A 31 -1.46 -8.14 -11.27
N ASP A 32 -1.61 -6.85 -10.94
CA ASP A 32 -0.66 -5.82 -11.35
C ASP A 32 0.49 -5.76 -10.35
N TRP A 33 0.19 -5.71 -9.05
CA TRP A 33 1.14 -5.60 -7.95
C TRP A 33 0.99 -6.75 -6.97
N LEU A 34 1.92 -6.84 -6.03
CA LEU A 34 1.77 -7.61 -4.80
C LEU A 34 1.82 -6.65 -3.62
N HIS A 35 0.77 -6.66 -2.82
CA HIS A 35 0.72 -5.92 -1.56
C HIS A 35 1.35 -6.76 -0.45
N VAL A 36 2.38 -6.21 0.20
CA VAL A 36 3.24 -6.90 1.15
C VAL A 36 3.08 -6.26 2.53
N ASP A 37 2.27 -6.86 3.39
CA ASP A 37 1.96 -6.35 4.73
C ASP A 37 3.10 -6.62 5.71
N ILE A 38 3.85 -5.58 6.07
CA ILE A 38 4.98 -5.62 7.01
C ILE A 38 4.53 -5.12 8.39
N MET A 39 4.61 -5.98 9.38
CA MET A 39 4.16 -5.71 10.75
C MET A 39 5.25 -6.05 11.77
N ASP A 40 5.46 -5.17 12.76
CA ASP A 40 6.58 -5.25 13.70
C ASP A 40 6.18 -5.58 15.15
N GLY A 41 4.89 -5.76 15.43
CA GLY A 41 4.39 -6.00 16.78
C GLY A 41 4.39 -4.78 17.70
N HIS A 42 4.75 -3.59 17.18
CA HIS A 42 4.75 -2.33 17.92
C HIS A 42 3.69 -1.38 17.38
N PHE A 43 3.73 -1.08 16.09
CA PHE A 43 2.71 -0.22 15.45
C PHE A 43 1.35 -0.89 15.38
N VAL A 44 1.34 -2.22 15.17
CA VAL A 44 0.17 -3.09 15.18
C VAL A 44 0.47 -4.35 16.01
N PRO A 45 -0.55 -4.98 16.65
CA PRO A 45 -0.36 -6.13 17.54
C PRO A 45 -0.22 -7.46 16.74
N ASN A 46 0.59 -7.47 15.71
CA ASN A 46 0.86 -8.64 14.86
C ASN A 46 2.28 -8.57 14.30
N LEU A 47 2.84 -9.71 13.93
CA LEU A 47 4.14 -9.89 13.28
C LEU A 47 3.95 -10.60 11.94
N THR A 48 4.62 -10.14 10.90
CA THR A 48 4.59 -10.81 9.59
C THR A 48 6.01 -11.11 9.09
N PHE A 49 6.46 -10.44 8.06
CA PHE A 49 7.77 -10.71 7.46
C PHE A 49 8.64 -9.47 7.42
N GLY A 50 9.93 -9.69 7.19
CA GLY A 50 10.91 -8.62 7.03
C GLY A 50 11.65 -8.72 5.69
N PRO A 51 12.70 -7.88 5.49
CA PRO A 51 13.47 -7.80 4.25
C PRO A 51 13.95 -9.14 3.69
N PRO A 52 14.41 -10.13 4.51
CA PRO A 52 14.86 -11.41 3.97
C PRO A 52 13.77 -12.20 3.22
N VAL A 53 12.51 -12.13 3.69
CA VAL A 53 11.39 -12.79 3.02
C VAL A 53 11.06 -12.07 1.73
N VAL A 54 10.99 -10.73 1.74
CA VAL A 54 10.74 -9.92 0.54
C VAL A 54 11.79 -10.19 -0.53
N ALA A 55 13.08 -10.27 -0.16
CA ALA A 55 14.16 -10.59 -1.09
C ALA A 55 13.99 -11.98 -1.72
N LYS A 56 13.49 -12.96 -0.96
CA LYS A 56 13.23 -14.31 -1.51
C LYS A 56 12.03 -14.32 -2.44
N ILE A 57 10.95 -13.65 -2.10
CA ILE A 57 9.78 -13.52 -2.99
C ILE A 57 10.19 -12.82 -4.29
N ARG A 58 11.03 -11.77 -4.23
CA ARG A 58 11.49 -11.04 -5.42
C ARG A 58 12.20 -11.93 -6.43
N SER A 59 12.84 -13.01 -6.01
CA SER A 59 13.46 -13.96 -6.93
C SER A 59 12.46 -14.81 -7.75
N HIS A 60 11.18 -14.78 -7.39
CA HIS A 60 10.09 -15.48 -8.08
C HIS A 60 9.21 -14.56 -8.94
N VAL A 61 9.40 -13.25 -8.85
CA VAL A 61 8.58 -12.26 -9.55
C VAL A 61 9.49 -11.25 -10.24
N ASP A 62 9.30 -11.05 -11.53
CA ASP A 62 10.07 -10.08 -12.30
C ASP A 62 9.85 -8.65 -11.78
N ARG A 63 10.90 -7.83 -11.85
CA ARG A 63 10.77 -6.40 -11.52
C ARG A 63 9.92 -5.69 -12.56
N PRO A 64 9.16 -4.67 -12.13
CA PRO A 64 8.45 -3.81 -13.08
C PRO A 64 9.45 -3.13 -14.03
N THR A 65 9.08 -3.03 -15.30
CA THR A 65 9.89 -2.35 -16.35
C THR A 65 9.61 -0.85 -16.43
N GLU A 66 8.56 -0.41 -15.76
CA GLU A 66 8.12 1.00 -15.67
C GLU A 66 7.54 1.27 -14.29
N SER A 67 7.43 2.54 -13.91
CA SER A 67 6.74 2.96 -12.67
C SER A 67 5.30 2.48 -12.68
N TYR A 68 4.83 1.93 -11.56
CA TYR A 68 3.51 1.32 -11.41
C TYR A 68 3.25 0.12 -12.33
N GLY A 69 4.32 -0.48 -12.85
CA GLY A 69 4.25 -1.62 -13.76
C GLY A 69 3.85 -2.92 -13.08
N LYS A 70 3.60 -3.93 -13.90
CA LYS A 70 3.31 -5.29 -13.44
C LYS A 70 4.49 -5.87 -12.66
N GLY A 71 4.21 -6.50 -11.51
CA GLY A 71 5.23 -7.06 -10.63
C GLY A 71 5.77 -6.09 -9.58
N THR A 72 5.19 -4.88 -9.45
CA THR A 72 5.52 -3.94 -8.36
C THR A 72 5.29 -4.60 -7.00
N PHE A 73 6.28 -4.48 -6.11
CA PHE A 73 6.14 -4.80 -4.69
C PHE A 73 5.79 -3.53 -3.94
N ASP A 74 4.52 -3.44 -3.57
CA ASP A 74 3.96 -2.42 -2.71
C ASP A 74 4.09 -2.89 -1.26
N CYS A 75 5.10 -2.39 -0.56
CA CYS A 75 5.38 -2.75 0.82
C CYS A 75 4.66 -1.79 1.78
N HIS A 76 3.59 -2.29 2.40
CA HIS A 76 2.79 -1.59 3.38
C HIS A 76 3.42 -1.72 4.77
N MET A 77 4.01 -0.64 5.24
CA MET A 77 4.87 -0.60 6.42
C MET A 77 4.09 -0.25 7.69
N MET A 78 3.43 -1.22 8.27
CA MET A 78 2.77 -1.10 9.59
C MET A 78 3.79 -1.30 10.71
N ILE A 79 4.75 -0.38 10.79
CA ILE A 79 5.91 -0.41 11.69
C ILE A 79 6.12 0.93 12.40
N ALA A 80 6.64 0.91 13.62
CA ALA A 80 6.79 2.10 14.44
C ALA A 80 7.87 3.07 13.93
N GLU A 81 8.96 2.53 13.34
CA GLU A 81 10.11 3.32 12.87
C GLU A 81 10.32 3.16 11.36
N PRO A 82 9.48 3.81 10.51
CA PRO A 82 9.50 3.56 9.08
C PRO A 82 10.79 4.01 8.38
N LYS A 83 11.44 5.09 8.82
CA LYS A 83 12.70 5.58 8.22
C LYS A 83 13.84 4.56 8.36
N LYS A 84 13.87 3.83 9.46
CA LYS A 84 14.91 2.85 9.78
C LYS A 84 15.11 1.79 8.69
N TRP A 85 14.03 1.37 8.04
CA TRP A 85 14.00 0.19 7.18
C TRP A 85 14.02 0.48 5.68
N VAL A 86 14.06 1.76 5.29
CA VAL A 86 13.96 2.17 3.87
C VAL A 86 15.04 1.52 3.01
N LYS A 87 16.32 1.54 3.43
CA LYS A 87 17.43 0.97 2.66
C LYS A 87 17.37 -0.55 2.57
N GLU A 88 17.01 -1.21 3.66
CA GLU A 88 16.90 -2.67 3.74
C GLU A 88 15.78 -3.18 2.83
N PHE A 89 14.62 -2.51 2.81
CA PHE A 89 13.53 -2.88 1.91
C PHE A 89 13.85 -2.55 0.45
N LYS A 90 14.56 -1.44 0.16
CA LYS A 90 15.09 -1.20 -1.19
C LYS A 90 16.00 -2.32 -1.65
N ALA A 91 16.94 -2.74 -0.83
CA ALA A 91 17.86 -3.84 -1.13
C ALA A 91 17.11 -5.17 -1.32
N ALA A 92 16.03 -5.40 -0.56
CA ALA A 92 15.17 -6.57 -0.67
C ALA A 92 14.31 -6.58 -1.94
N GLY A 93 14.17 -5.46 -2.63
CA GLY A 93 13.40 -5.38 -3.89
C GLY A 93 12.02 -4.74 -3.78
N CYS A 94 11.77 -3.98 -2.72
CA CYS A 94 10.63 -3.08 -2.64
C CYS A 94 10.69 -2.04 -3.77
N ASP A 95 9.56 -1.79 -4.42
CA ASP A 95 9.42 -0.79 -5.47
C ASP A 95 8.64 0.43 -5.00
N LEU A 96 7.60 0.21 -4.16
CA LEU A 96 6.80 1.24 -3.52
C LEU A 96 6.85 1.00 -2.00
N TYR A 97 7.30 2.01 -1.25
CA TYR A 97 7.40 1.97 0.21
C TYR A 97 6.28 2.81 0.82
N CYS A 98 5.21 2.14 1.28
CA CYS A 98 4.01 2.79 1.81
C CYS A 98 4.06 2.81 3.35
N PHE A 99 4.38 3.94 3.94
CA PHE A 99 4.46 4.11 5.40
C PHE A 99 3.19 4.76 5.97
N HIS A 100 2.90 4.53 7.24
CA HIS A 100 1.80 5.20 7.94
C HIS A 100 2.18 6.63 8.35
N TYR A 101 1.28 7.59 8.06
CA TYR A 101 1.40 8.98 8.54
C TYR A 101 1.61 9.01 10.04
N GLU A 102 0.84 8.23 10.79
CA GLU A 102 0.87 8.17 12.26
C GLU A 102 2.22 7.64 12.79
N ALA A 103 2.87 6.75 12.06
CA ALA A 103 4.20 6.27 12.43
C ALA A 103 5.27 7.34 12.21
N ALA A 104 5.17 8.11 11.12
CA ALA A 104 6.15 9.16 10.81
C ALA A 104 6.11 10.33 11.81
N ILE A 105 4.90 10.74 12.26
CA ILE A 105 4.75 11.84 13.23
C ILE A 105 5.04 11.42 14.67
N ASN A 106 4.91 10.13 15.00
CA ASN A 106 5.10 9.57 16.34
C ASN A 106 6.41 8.78 16.48
N SER A 107 7.34 8.88 15.52
CA SER A 107 8.63 8.19 15.61
C SER A 107 9.35 8.57 16.92
N THR A 108 9.58 7.58 17.78
CA THR A 108 10.19 7.73 19.11
C THR A 108 11.71 7.60 19.09
N ALA A 109 12.29 7.43 17.93
CA ALA A 109 13.74 7.31 17.76
C ALA A 109 14.56 8.46 18.39
N ALA A 110 13.88 9.54 18.81
CA ALA A 110 14.48 10.65 19.55
C ALA A 110 14.67 10.39 21.05
N GLU A 111 14.09 9.33 21.62
CA GLU A 111 14.12 9.08 23.07
C GLU A 111 15.36 8.30 23.53
N SER A 112 16.16 7.76 22.61
CA SER A 112 17.45 7.12 22.92
C SER A 112 18.60 8.06 22.52
N PRO A 113 19.27 8.72 23.49
CA PRO A 113 20.30 9.73 23.18
C PRO A 113 21.51 9.20 22.41
N GLU A 114 21.75 7.90 22.40
CA GLU A 114 22.99 7.31 21.90
C GLU A 114 22.88 6.59 20.55
N ALA A 115 21.69 6.33 20.04
CA ALA A 115 21.58 5.41 18.92
C ALA A 115 20.95 5.99 17.64
N HIS A 116 20.03 6.97 17.67
CA HIS A 116 19.15 7.14 16.51
C HIS A 116 18.56 8.53 16.27
N SER A 117 19.30 9.61 16.47
CA SER A 117 18.86 10.96 16.04
C SER A 117 18.50 11.00 14.53
N ASP A 118 19.12 10.11 13.75
CA ASP A 118 18.91 10.00 12.30
C ASP A 118 17.60 9.32 11.92
N LEU A 119 16.89 8.69 12.86
CA LEU A 119 15.61 7.99 12.60
C LEU A 119 14.40 8.90 12.80
N LYS A 120 14.52 10.00 13.54
CA LYS A 120 13.47 10.99 13.63
C LYS A 120 13.18 11.55 12.24
N THR A 121 11.91 11.62 11.88
CA THR A 121 11.51 12.08 10.55
C THR A 121 10.17 12.79 10.61
N SER A 122 9.86 13.55 9.58
CA SER A 122 8.52 14.02 9.26
C SER A 122 8.01 13.32 8.02
N PRO A 123 6.70 13.35 7.72
CA PRO A 123 6.18 12.77 6.47
C PRO A 123 6.91 13.30 5.23
N ARG A 124 7.18 14.59 5.13
CA ARG A 124 7.91 15.22 4.00
C ARG A 124 9.33 14.69 3.85
N GLU A 125 10.08 14.68 4.95
CA GLU A 125 11.46 14.18 4.94
C GLU A 125 11.54 12.70 4.60
N LEU A 126 10.58 11.90 5.08
CA LEU A 126 10.54 10.48 4.79
C LEU A 126 10.21 10.21 3.32
N ILE A 127 9.22 10.92 2.75
CA ILE A 127 8.90 10.83 1.31
C ILE A 127 10.13 11.16 0.47
N ARG A 128 10.79 12.28 0.75
CA ARG A 128 12.04 12.68 0.06
C ARG A 128 13.11 11.59 0.17
N TYR A 129 13.32 11.07 1.36
CA TYR A 129 14.32 10.03 1.59
C TYR A 129 14.02 8.73 0.83
N ILE A 130 12.74 8.33 0.74
CA ILE A 130 12.32 7.17 -0.06
C ILE A 130 12.63 7.41 -1.54
N HIS A 131 12.31 8.59 -2.08
CA HIS A 131 12.62 8.96 -3.47
C HIS A 131 14.14 8.97 -3.74
N GLU A 132 14.94 9.48 -2.82
CA GLU A 132 16.42 9.46 -2.90
C GLU A 132 16.98 8.04 -2.96
N GLN A 133 16.29 7.05 -2.37
CA GLN A 133 16.65 5.64 -2.50
C GLN A 133 16.13 5.00 -3.80
N GLY A 134 15.43 5.77 -4.66
CA GLY A 134 14.90 5.31 -5.95
C GLY A 134 13.72 4.35 -5.81
N MET A 135 12.85 4.59 -4.84
CA MET A 135 11.54 3.92 -4.68
C MET A 135 10.41 4.94 -4.84
N LEU A 136 9.22 4.45 -5.17
CA LEU A 136 7.99 5.22 -5.03
C LEU A 136 7.62 5.35 -3.54
N ALA A 137 7.07 6.50 -3.17
CA ALA A 137 6.65 6.78 -1.80
C ALA A 137 5.12 6.70 -1.67
N GLY A 138 4.62 5.76 -0.86
CA GLY A 138 3.24 5.70 -0.43
C GLY A 138 3.07 6.26 0.99
N ILE A 139 1.92 6.86 1.26
CA ILE A 139 1.54 7.28 2.61
C ILE A 139 0.16 6.75 2.98
N ALA A 140 0.08 6.04 4.10
CA ALA A 140 -1.14 5.42 4.60
C ALA A 140 -1.74 6.20 5.77
N ILE A 141 -3.06 6.16 5.90
CA ILE A 141 -3.79 6.68 7.06
C ILE A 141 -4.74 5.62 7.64
N LYS A 142 -4.79 5.55 8.99
CA LYS A 142 -5.72 4.70 9.74
C LYS A 142 -7.17 5.22 9.64
N PRO A 143 -8.19 4.39 9.98
CA PRO A 143 -9.59 4.84 10.02
C PRO A 143 -9.82 6.06 10.90
N ALA A 144 -9.16 6.16 12.06
CA ALA A 144 -9.30 7.30 12.95
C ALA A 144 -8.66 8.61 12.44
N THR A 145 -7.79 8.55 11.43
CA THR A 145 -7.04 9.70 10.90
C THR A 145 -7.80 10.35 9.75
N LYS A 146 -7.96 11.66 9.79
CA LYS A 146 -8.63 12.44 8.74
C LYS A 146 -7.74 12.60 7.51
N ALA A 147 -8.33 12.62 6.32
CA ALA A 147 -7.58 12.78 5.06
C ALA A 147 -6.87 14.13 4.95
N GLU A 148 -7.38 15.18 5.61
CA GLU A 148 -6.83 16.54 5.56
C GLU A 148 -5.40 16.64 6.08
N VAL A 149 -4.95 15.71 6.93
CA VAL A 149 -3.56 15.68 7.40
C VAL A 149 -2.57 15.45 6.26
N LEU A 150 -3.02 14.86 5.15
CA LEU A 150 -2.20 14.57 3.96
C LEU A 150 -2.05 15.79 3.04
N TYR A 151 -2.90 16.82 3.17
CA TYR A 151 -2.83 17.99 2.28
C TYR A 151 -1.49 18.70 2.39
N GLU A 152 -0.87 18.68 3.56
CA GLU A 152 0.44 19.26 3.77
C GLU A 152 1.51 18.69 2.81
N VAL A 153 1.53 17.37 2.63
CA VAL A 153 2.49 16.70 1.73
C VAL A 153 2.01 16.73 0.27
N LEU A 154 0.71 16.56 0.03
CA LEU A 154 0.13 16.55 -1.33
C LEU A 154 0.20 17.93 -2.01
N ASP A 155 0.07 19.01 -1.24
CA ASP A 155 0.16 20.39 -1.74
C ASP A 155 1.60 20.95 -1.70
N SER A 156 2.63 20.14 -1.35
CA SER A 156 4.01 20.61 -1.35
C SER A 156 4.42 21.14 -2.74
N SER A 157 5.09 22.28 -2.76
CA SER A 157 5.67 22.84 -3.99
C SER A 157 6.87 22.04 -4.50
N ASP A 158 7.51 21.26 -3.63
CA ASP A 158 8.60 20.36 -3.98
C ASP A 158 8.05 18.96 -4.35
N PRO A 159 8.18 18.54 -5.63
CA PRO A 159 7.74 17.21 -6.04
C PRO A 159 8.38 16.07 -5.25
N ALA A 160 9.61 16.25 -4.75
CA ALA A 160 10.30 15.23 -3.96
C ALA A 160 9.65 14.97 -2.60
N GLU A 161 8.80 15.86 -2.11
CA GLU A 161 8.06 15.74 -0.85
C GLU A 161 6.61 15.24 -1.04
N ARG A 162 6.17 15.04 -2.30
CA ARG A 162 4.82 14.57 -2.60
C ARG A 162 4.80 13.04 -2.71
N PRO A 163 3.86 12.36 -2.05
CA PRO A 163 3.72 10.91 -2.20
C PRO A 163 3.21 10.57 -3.60
N ASP A 164 3.63 9.43 -4.13
CA ASP A 164 3.17 8.86 -5.39
C ASP A 164 1.80 8.17 -5.26
N MET A 165 1.44 7.78 -4.03
CA MET A 165 0.22 7.06 -3.71
C MET A 165 -0.24 7.37 -2.29
N VAL A 166 -1.55 7.43 -2.08
CA VAL A 166 -2.18 7.48 -0.77
C VAL A 166 -2.95 6.20 -0.53
N LEU A 167 -2.70 5.55 0.60
CA LEU A 167 -3.46 4.39 1.08
C LEU A 167 -4.46 4.83 2.16
N VAL A 168 -5.74 4.61 1.91
CA VAL A 168 -6.81 4.78 2.91
C VAL A 168 -7.18 3.41 3.46
N MET A 169 -6.92 3.18 4.75
CA MET A 169 -7.32 1.94 5.41
C MET A 169 -8.84 1.87 5.52
N THR A 170 -9.41 0.76 5.07
CA THR A 170 -10.85 0.44 5.18
C THR A 170 -11.12 -0.68 6.20
N VAL A 171 -10.13 -0.94 7.05
CA VAL A 171 -10.16 -1.73 8.29
C VAL A 171 -9.11 -1.17 9.25
N GLU A 172 -9.15 -1.57 10.53
CA GLU A 172 -8.01 -1.32 11.42
C GLU A 172 -6.80 -2.14 10.99
N PRO A 173 -5.60 -1.52 10.85
CA PRO A 173 -4.41 -2.24 10.43
C PRO A 173 -4.00 -3.33 11.44
N GLY A 174 -3.42 -4.44 10.95
CA GLY A 174 -2.87 -5.49 11.79
C GLY A 174 -3.34 -6.92 11.48
N PHE A 175 -4.54 -7.12 10.94
CA PHE A 175 -5.06 -8.46 10.65
C PHE A 175 -5.84 -8.48 9.34
N GLY A 176 -5.70 -9.59 8.60
CA GLY A 176 -6.53 -9.86 7.42
C GLY A 176 -7.95 -10.34 7.77
N GLY A 177 -8.84 -10.38 6.76
CA GLY A 177 -10.18 -10.94 6.87
C GLY A 177 -11.19 -10.11 7.66
N GLN A 178 -10.89 -8.85 7.95
CA GLN A 178 -11.80 -7.93 8.65
C GLN A 178 -12.93 -7.43 7.73
N LYS A 179 -14.01 -6.97 8.36
CA LYS A 179 -15.17 -6.41 7.65
C LYS A 179 -14.84 -5.03 7.10
N PHE A 180 -15.15 -4.81 5.83
CA PHE A 180 -15.02 -3.54 5.13
C PHE A 180 -15.74 -2.39 5.85
N MET A 181 -15.04 -1.28 6.04
CA MET A 181 -15.54 -0.06 6.67
C MET A 181 -15.89 0.98 5.60
N ALA A 182 -17.12 0.95 5.09
CA ALA A 182 -17.60 1.93 4.10
C ALA A 182 -17.59 3.39 4.64
N SER A 183 -17.53 3.57 5.96
CA SER A 183 -17.37 4.88 6.61
C SER A 183 -16.09 5.63 6.21
N GLU A 184 -15.09 4.92 5.68
CA GLU A 184 -13.81 5.50 5.27
C GLU A 184 -13.82 6.05 3.83
N LEU A 185 -14.81 5.68 3.03
CA LEU A 185 -14.92 6.10 1.64
C LEU A 185 -15.07 7.62 1.41
N PRO A 186 -15.66 8.42 2.31
CA PRO A 186 -15.66 9.88 2.18
C PRO A 186 -14.23 10.47 2.09
N LYS A 187 -13.22 9.84 2.71
CA LYS A 187 -11.81 10.26 2.58
C LYS A 187 -11.31 10.05 1.16
N VAL A 188 -11.62 8.89 0.58
CA VAL A 188 -11.28 8.56 -0.81
C VAL A 188 -11.91 9.56 -1.77
N GLN A 189 -13.21 9.89 -1.57
CA GLN A 189 -13.92 10.88 -2.37
C GLN A 189 -13.28 12.27 -2.29
N ALA A 190 -12.97 12.73 -1.06
CA ALA A 190 -12.35 14.04 -0.84
C ALA A 190 -10.96 14.12 -1.51
N LEU A 191 -10.15 13.06 -1.39
CA LEU A 191 -8.85 12.96 -2.03
C LEU A 191 -8.97 12.96 -3.56
N ARG A 192 -9.87 12.16 -4.14
CA ARG A 192 -10.08 12.10 -5.59
C ARG A 192 -10.58 13.41 -6.17
N GLN A 193 -11.50 14.10 -5.49
CA GLN A 193 -11.99 15.40 -5.91
C GLN A 193 -10.90 16.49 -5.92
N ARG A 194 -10.00 16.45 -4.93
CA ARG A 194 -8.93 17.43 -4.81
C ARG A 194 -7.73 17.11 -5.70
N TYR A 195 -7.42 15.82 -5.89
CA TYR A 195 -6.25 15.31 -6.60
C TYR A 195 -6.67 14.27 -7.66
N PRO A 196 -7.18 14.73 -8.83
CA PRO A 196 -7.77 13.83 -9.83
C PRO A 196 -6.81 12.75 -10.38
N ASP A 197 -5.50 13.05 -10.44
CA ASP A 197 -4.49 12.16 -11.00
C ASP A 197 -3.75 11.30 -9.94
N LEU A 198 -4.09 11.46 -8.64
CA LEU A 198 -3.44 10.73 -7.54
C LEU A 198 -3.79 9.24 -7.59
N ASN A 199 -2.82 8.36 -7.38
CA ASN A 199 -3.11 6.97 -7.07
C ASN A 199 -3.67 6.88 -5.64
N ILE A 200 -4.91 6.40 -5.53
CA ILE A 200 -5.59 6.21 -4.24
C ILE A 200 -5.86 4.74 -4.05
N GLU A 201 -5.16 4.18 -3.09
CA GLU A 201 -5.28 2.78 -2.68
C GLU A 201 -6.27 2.63 -1.53
N VAL A 202 -6.96 1.51 -1.50
CA VAL A 202 -7.80 1.09 -0.39
C VAL A 202 -7.42 -0.31 0.04
N ASP A 203 -7.24 -0.51 1.34
CA ASP A 203 -6.91 -1.80 1.94
C ASP A 203 -7.83 -2.13 3.10
N GLY A 204 -8.44 -3.32 3.00
CA GLY A 204 -9.27 -3.91 4.04
C GLY A 204 -10.69 -4.27 3.58
N GLY A 205 -10.98 -5.57 3.56
CA GLY A 205 -12.31 -6.11 3.29
C GLY A 205 -12.80 -5.96 1.84
N LEU A 206 -11.88 -5.72 0.88
CA LEU A 206 -12.22 -5.59 -0.53
C LEU A 206 -12.44 -6.96 -1.18
N GLY A 207 -13.48 -7.00 -2.01
CA GLY A 207 -13.85 -8.19 -2.77
C GLY A 207 -15.05 -7.90 -3.66
N PRO A 208 -15.63 -8.92 -4.34
CA PRO A 208 -16.74 -8.75 -5.28
C PRO A 208 -17.95 -8.00 -4.73
N SER A 209 -18.23 -8.09 -3.43
CA SER A 209 -19.38 -7.44 -2.79
C SER A 209 -19.14 -5.99 -2.34
N THR A 210 -17.90 -5.52 -2.32
CA THR A 210 -17.52 -4.20 -1.78
C THR A 210 -16.81 -3.32 -2.81
N ILE A 211 -16.30 -3.90 -3.89
CA ILE A 211 -15.48 -3.19 -4.88
C ILE A 211 -16.23 -2.01 -5.51
N ASP A 212 -17.52 -2.17 -5.78
CA ASP A 212 -18.32 -1.12 -6.42
C ASP A 212 -18.32 0.16 -5.58
N GLN A 213 -18.46 0.05 -4.27
CA GLN A 213 -18.45 1.20 -3.36
C GLN A 213 -17.09 1.92 -3.38
N ALA A 214 -15.99 1.16 -3.33
CA ALA A 214 -14.63 1.71 -3.35
C ALA A 214 -14.32 2.42 -4.68
N ALA A 215 -14.71 1.78 -5.80
CA ALA A 215 -14.54 2.34 -7.13
C ALA A 215 -15.39 3.61 -7.33
N ASP A 216 -16.65 3.62 -6.87
CA ASP A 216 -17.53 4.80 -6.92
C ASP A 216 -16.98 5.97 -6.09
N ALA A 217 -16.26 5.68 -5.00
CA ALA A 217 -15.58 6.68 -4.21
C ALA A 217 -14.31 7.26 -4.89
N GLY A 218 -13.80 6.59 -5.93
CA GLY A 218 -12.64 7.06 -6.71
C GLY A 218 -11.33 6.34 -6.40
N ALA A 219 -11.34 5.21 -5.67
CA ALA A 219 -10.16 4.36 -5.53
C ALA A 219 -9.79 3.73 -6.87
N ASN A 220 -8.49 3.68 -7.17
CA ASN A 220 -7.98 3.04 -8.39
C ASN A 220 -6.97 1.92 -8.12
N VAL A 221 -6.43 1.82 -6.91
CA VAL A 221 -5.57 0.73 -6.47
C VAL A 221 -6.31 -0.07 -5.40
N ILE A 222 -6.50 -1.38 -5.65
CA ILE A 222 -7.37 -2.23 -4.85
C ILE A 222 -6.57 -3.36 -4.22
N VAL A 223 -6.46 -3.32 -2.89
CA VAL A 223 -5.87 -4.42 -2.11
C VAL A 223 -6.95 -5.43 -1.78
N ALA A 224 -6.75 -6.69 -2.19
CA ALA A 224 -7.66 -7.78 -1.90
C ALA A 224 -6.87 -9.04 -1.49
N GLY A 225 -7.00 -9.45 -0.24
CA GLY A 225 -6.33 -10.64 0.30
C GLY A 225 -7.18 -11.90 0.13
N SER A 226 -7.97 -12.21 1.16
CA SER A 226 -8.77 -13.43 1.23
C SER A 226 -9.75 -13.63 0.07
N ALA A 227 -10.25 -12.54 -0.51
CA ALA A 227 -11.13 -12.59 -1.68
C ALA A 227 -10.42 -13.17 -2.93
N VAL A 228 -9.11 -12.98 -3.05
CA VAL A 228 -8.30 -13.52 -4.16
C VAL A 228 -7.74 -14.89 -3.79
N PHE A 229 -6.99 -14.99 -2.70
CA PHE A 229 -6.30 -16.23 -2.31
C PHE A 229 -7.25 -17.36 -1.89
N GLY A 230 -8.43 -17.03 -1.36
CA GLY A 230 -9.47 -18.01 -1.01
C GLY A 230 -10.42 -18.37 -2.16
N ALA A 231 -10.30 -17.76 -3.32
CA ALA A 231 -11.19 -18.00 -4.44
C ALA A 231 -10.89 -19.34 -5.17
N LYS A 232 -11.93 -19.96 -5.70
CA LYS A 232 -11.76 -21.11 -6.62
C LYS A 232 -11.10 -20.69 -7.93
N ASP A 233 -11.39 -19.47 -8.39
CA ASP A 233 -10.82 -18.85 -9.58
C ASP A 233 -10.30 -17.44 -9.22
N PRO A 234 -9.05 -17.31 -8.75
CA PRO A 234 -8.45 -16.02 -8.42
C PRO A 234 -8.36 -15.07 -9.62
N ALA A 235 -8.14 -15.59 -10.84
CA ALA A 235 -8.04 -14.76 -12.04
C ALA A 235 -9.37 -14.05 -12.34
N ALA A 236 -10.50 -14.76 -12.20
CA ALA A 236 -11.82 -14.17 -12.37
C ALA A 236 -12.10 -13.05 -11.34
N VAL A 237 -11.66 -13.24 -10.08
CA VAL A 237 -11.80 -12.19 -9.04
C VAL A 237 -10.95 -10.97 -9.39
N ILE A 238 -9.69 -11.16 -9.75
CA ILE A 238 -8.79 -10.07 -10.15
C ILE A 238 -9.37 -9.28 -11.33
N SER A 239 -9.91 -9.98 -12.38
CA SER A 239 -10.54 -9.33 -13.52
C SER A 239 -11.77 -8.53 -13.11
N LEU A 240 -12.64 -9.09 -12.27
CA LEU A 240 -13.84 -8.41 -11.77
C LEU A 240 -13.49 -7.12 -11.03
N LEU A 241 -12.50 -7.17 -10.12
CA LEU A 241 -12.06 -5.99 -9.37
C LEU A 241 -11.54 -4.89 -10.31
N ARG A 242 -10.70 -5.26 -11.29
CA ARG A 242 -10.17 -4.31 -12.28
C ARG A 242 -11.28 -3.68 -13.13
N GLU A 243 -12.21 -4.50 -13.64
CA GLU A 243 -13.31 -4.02 -14.46
C GLU A 243 -14.24 -3.06 -13.71
N ALA A 244 -14.51 -3.33 -12.43
CA ALA A 244 -15.32 -2.47 -11.60
C ALA A 244 -14.70 -1.06 -11.47
N VAL A 245 -13.37 -0.98 -11.28
CA VAL A 245 -12.64 0.29 -11.22
C VAL A 245 -12.60 0.97 -12.58
N ALA A 246 -12.27 0.24 -13.66
CA ALA A 246 -12.15 0.80 -15.00
C ALA A 246 -13.45 1.44 -15.49
N LYS A 247 -14.58 0.77 -15.30
CA LYS A 247 -15.93 1.26 -15.69
C LYS A 247 -16.32 2.57 -15.01
N ARG A 248 -15.74 2.88 -13.85
CA ARG A 248 -16.05 4.10 -13.10
C ARG A 248 -15.07 5.23 -13.39
N GLY A 249 -13.81 4.90 -13.67
CA GLY A 249 -12.82 5.86 -14.15
C GLY A 249 -13.23 6.56 -15.45
N GLU A 250 -14.06 5.93 -16.28
CA GLU A 250 -14.65 6.53 -17.50
C GLU A 250 -15.74 7.58 -17.21
N LYS A 251 -16.24 7.65 -15.96
CA LYS A 251 -17.35 8.53 -15.56
C LYS A 251 -16.89 9.72 -14.70
N LEU A 252 -15.64 9.74 -14.27
CA LEU A 252 -15.00 10.81 -13.50
C LEU A 252 -14.17 11.71 -14.42
#